data_27116b28a756046ce088627828fad720
#
_entry.id   27116b28a756046ce088627828fad720
#
_cell.length_a   1.000
_cell.length_b   1.000
_cell.length_c   1.000
_cell.angle_alpha   90.00
_cell.angle_beta   90.00
_cell.angle_gamma   90.00
#
_symmetry.space_group_name_H-M   'P 1'
#
loop_
_entity.id
_entity.type
_entity.pdbx_description
1 polymer ?
#
loop_
_entity_poly.entity_id
_entity_poly.type
_entity_poly.pdbx_seq_one_letter_code
_entity_poly.pdbx_strand_id
1 'polypeptide(L)'
;MEITPSILTADFTRLGETLEEAVAAGIDWLHMDVMDGNWVVNRTVTFGPALIRSVRDRLGSEVTIDCHLMITNAEETWDQYVDAGVDMVIAHIEAVDDFPALIAALHGAGAQAGCVLNPATPAEQVLPLLPDLDLVLVMSVVPGKGGQSFMPGVEGKVRAFRAAIDAQVAAGGRTTKLMIDGGIKHHNAAMAAEWGIDIAVVGSGLINDRGAIAENLAAITTALDE
;
A
#
# COMPACT_ATOMS: atom_id res chain seq x y z
N MET A 1 -3.76 -11.09 9.14
CA MET A 1 -3.19 -9.91 8.43
C MET A 1 -2.36 -10.41 7.26
N GLU A 2 -2.63 -9.92 6.07
CA GLU A 2 -1.95 -10.22 4.82
C GLU A 2 -0.64 -9.42 4.70
N ILE A 3 0.39 -9.97 4.05
CA ILE A 3 1.68 -9.28 3.89
C ILE A 3 1.90 -9.01 2.41
N THR A 4 2.12 -7.74 2.05
CA THR A 4 2.48 -7.32 0.70
C THR A 4 3.88 -6.67 0.68
N PRO A 5 4.78 -7.05 -0.24
CA PRO A 5 6.08 -6.43 -0.36
C PRO A 5 5.99 -5.04 -1.00
N SER A 6 6.65 -4.03 -0.39
CA SER A 6 7.05 -2.85 -1.16
C SER A 6 8.29 -3.19 -1.98
N ILE A 7 8.24 -2.98 -3.29
CA ILE A 7 9.39 -3.20 -4.17
C ILE A 7 10.47 -2.11 -4.05
N LEU A 8 10.18 -1.04 -3.31
CA LEU A 8 11.11 0.09 -3.13
C LEU A 8 12.47 -0.33 -2.55
N THR A 9 12.51 -1.44 -1.81
CA THR A 9 13.76 -1.96 -1.21
C THR A 9 14.45 -3.04 -2.04
N ALA A 10 13.88 -3.39 -3.21
CA ALA A 10 14.47 -4.38 -4.10
C ALA A 10 15.66 -3.83 -4.90
N ASP A 11 16.55 -4.70 -5.33
CA ASP A 11 17.53 -4.39 -6.36
C ASP A 11 16.83 -4.33 -7.72
N PHE A 12 16.65 -3.14 -8.28
CA PHE A 12 15.96 -2.96 -9.56
C PHE A 12 16.68 -3.60 -10.75
N THR A 13 17.99 -3.91 -10.64
CA THR A 13 18.71 -4.64 -11.68
C THR A 13 18.29 -6.13 -11.75
N ARG A 14 17.65 -6.64 -10.68
CA ARG A 14 17.17 -8.02 -10.53
C ARG A 14 15.69 -8.09 -10.12
N LEU A 15 14.95 -7.02 -10.33
CA LEU A 15 13.57 -6.90 -9.84
C LEU A 15 12.69 -8.08 -10.25
N GLY A 16 12.75 -8.50 -11.52
CA GLY A 16 11.94 -9.60 -12.01
C GLY A 16 12.17 -10.92 -11.28
N GLU A 17 13.44 -11.25 -10.94
CA GLU A 17 13.77 -12.45 -10.16
C GLU A 17 13.24 -12.33 -8.72
N THR A 18 13.38 -11.15 -8.10
CA THR A 18 12.87 -10.87 -6.76
C THR A 18 11.34 -11.02 -6.69
N LEU A 19 10.62 -10.57 -7.71
CA LEU A 19 9.16 -10.69 -7.77
C LEU A 19 8.71 -12.15 -7.97
N GLU A 20 9.41 -12.92 -8.81
CA GLU A 20 9.14 -14.35 -8.97
C GLU A 20 9.41 -15.13 -7.67
N GLU A 21 10.47 -14.77 -6.93
CA GLU A 21 10.74 -15.33 -5.60
C GLU A 21 9.62 -15.00 -4.61
N ALA A 22 9.10 -13.78 -4.63
CA ALA A 22 7.98 -13.37 -3.77
C ALA A 22 6.71 -14.17 -4.08
N VAL A 23 6.37 -14.32 -5.36
CA VAL A 23 5.20 -15.11 -5.81
C VAL A 23 5.39 -16.59 -5.45
N ALA A 24 6.58 -17.15 -5.64
CA ALA A 24 6.90 -18.53 -5.25
C ALA A 24 6.81 -18.75 -3.73
N ALA A 25 7.02 -17.71 -2.93
CA ALA A 25 6.81 -17.73 -1.47
C ALA A 25 5.33 -17.63 -1.05
N GLY A 26 4.40 -17.48 -2.00
CA GLY A 26 2.96 -17.40 -1.76
C GLY A 26 2.41 -15.99 -1.65
N ILE A 27 3.17 -14.98 -2.07
CA ILE A 27 2.70 -13.59 -2.13
C ILE A 27 1.92 -13.41 -3.43
N ASP A 28 0.69 -12.91 -3.31
CA ASP A 28 -0.23 -12.64 -4.42
C ASP A 28 -0.62 -11.17 -4.55
N TRP A 29 0.00 -10.29 -3.77
CA TRP A 29 -0.20 -8.83 -3.80
C TRP A 29 1.13 -8.09 -3.76
N LEU A 30 1.32 -7.09 -4.63
CA LEU A 30 2.50 -6.24 -4.71
C LEU A 30 2.15 -4.77 -4.52
N HIS A 31 2.96 -4.07 -3.73
CA HIS A 31 2.84 -2.63 -3.48
C HIS A 31 3.91 -1.85 -4.23
N MET A 32 3.47 -0.96 -5.13
CA MET A 32 4.32 -0.20 -6.04
C MET A 32 4.41 1.27 -5.60
N ASP A 33 5.47 1.65 -4.90
CA ASP A 33 5.72 3.02 -4.43
C ASP A 33 6.20 3.94 -5.55
N VAL A 34 5.31 4.77 -6.12
CA VAL A 34 5.63 5.73 -7.18
C VAL A 34 5.89 7.10 -6.60
N MET A 35 7.06 7.67 -6.92
CA MET A 35 7.50 8.99 -6.46
C MET A 35 8.05 9.81 -7.62
N ASP A 36 7.63 11.08 -7.72
CA ASP A 36 8.00 12.03 -8.79
C ASP A 36 9.17 12.95 -8.44
N GLY A 37 9.71 12.85 -7.21
CA GLY A 37 10.76 13.76 -6.72
C GLY A 37 10.29 15.16 -6.33
N ASN A 38 9.00 15.45 -6.44
CA ASN A 38 8.43 16.75 -6.09
C ASN A 38 7.52 16.69 -4.87
N TRP A 39 6.64 15.70 -4.78
CA TRP A 39 5.68 15.58 -3.69
C TRP A 39 6.34 15.15 -2.38
N VAL A 40 7.27 14.20 -2.42
CA VAL A 40 7.99 13.73 -1.22
C VAL A 40 9.10 14.70 -0.80
N VAL A 41 9.22 14.93 0.51
CA VAL A 41 10.15 15.94 1.08
C VAL A 41 11.62 15.67 0.71
N ASN A 42 12.03 14.41 0.66
CA ASN A 42 13.41 14.00 0.33
C ASN A 42 13.70 13.90 -1.18
N ARG A 43 12.73 14.28 -2.03
CA ARG A 43 12.85 14.34 -3.49
C ARG A 43 13.28 13.01 -4.14
N THR A 44 12.86 11.90 -3.57
CA THR A 44 13.06 10.57 -4.18
C THR A 44 12.26 10.48 -5.48
N VAL A 45 12.90 9.94 -6.52
CA VAL A 45 12.26 9.50 -7.77
C VAL A 45 12.38 7.99 -7.83
N THR A 46 11.30 7.28 -8.15
CA THR A 46 11.33 5.83 -8.26
C THR A 46 11.11 5.38 -9.71
N PHE A 47 9.90 5.08 -10.08
CA PHE A 47 9.53 4.55 -11.39
C PHE A 47 8.13 5.05 -11.78
N GLY A 48 7.71 4.72 -12.99
CA GLY A 48 6.40 5.10 -13.51
C GLY A 48 5.73 3.93 -14.23
N PRO A 49 4.68 4.22 -15.03
CA PRO A 49 3.84 3.21 -15.69
C PRO A 49 4.59 2.18 -16.53
N ALA A 50 5.73 2.55 -17.13
CA ALA A 50 6.51 1.64 -17.97
C ALA A 50 7.08 0.43 -17.18
N LEU A 51 7.59 0.65 -15.95
CA LEU A 51 8.06 -0.44 -15.10
C LEU A 51 6.88 -1.30 -14.63
N ILE A 52 5.79 -0.67 -14.23
CA ILE A 52 4.57 -1.36 -13.77
C ILE A 52 4.05 -2.29 -14.87
N ARG A 53 3.97 -1.83 -16.11
CA ARG A 53 3.60 -2.65 -17.25
C ARG A 53 4.52 -3.86 -17.40
N SER A 54 5.84 -3.66 -17.28
CA SER A 54 6.81 -4.76 -17.35
C SER A 54 6.63 -5.79 -16.25
N VAL A 55 6.27 -5.33 -15.03
CA VAL A 55 5.94 -6.22 -13.90
C VAL A 55 4.65 -7.00 -14.20
N ARG A 56 3.59 -6.34 -14.67
CA ARG A 56 2.32 -6.97 -15.05
C ARG A 56 2.53 -8.00 -16.16
N ASP A 57 3.27 -7.66 -17.20
CA ASP A 57 3.56 -8.56 -18.32
C ASP A 57 4.32 -9.81 -17.87
N ARG A 58 5.19 -9.68 -16.87
CA ARG A 58 5.99 -10.79 -16.32
C ARG A 58 5.19 -11.71 -15.40
N LEU A 59 4.34 -11.15 -14.53
CA LEU A 59 3.64 -11.90 -13.48
C LEU A 59 2.24 -12.35 -13.88
N GLY A 60 1.65 -11.77 -14.93
CA GLY A 60 0.29 -12.08 -15.35
C GLY A 60 -0.77 -11.44 -14.47
N SER A 61 -2.01 -11.91 -14.57
CA SER A 61 -3.18 -11.33 -13.90
C SER A 61 -3.49 -11.92 -12.53
N GLU A 62 -2.79 -12.97 -12.12
CA GLU A 62 -3.06 -13.67 -10.85
C GLU A 62 -2.52 -12.93 -9.61
N VAL A 63 -1.62 -11.95 -9.84
CA VAL A 63 -1.03 -11.14 -8.77
C VAL A 63 -1.70 -9.78 -8.76
N THR A 64 -2.23 -9.38 -7.62
CA THR A 64 -2.75 -8.02 -7.40
C THR A 64 -1.61 -7.02 -7.37
N ILE A 65 -1.73 -5.95 -8.12
CA ILE A 65 -0.77 -4.83 -8.12
C ILE A 65 -1.49 -3.57 -7.68
N ASP A 66 -1.14 -3.03 -6.53
CA ASP A 66 -1.53 -1.68 -6.16
C ASP A 66 -0.42 -0.68 -6.47
N CYS A 67 -0.80 0.56 -6.71
CA CYS A 67 0.10 1.65 -7.02
C CYS A 67 -0.13 2.80 -6.04
N HIS A 68 0.82 3.00 -5.13
CA HIS A 68 0.82 4.09 -4.16
C HIS A 68 1.45 5.34 -4.80
N LEU A 69 0.62 6.33 -5.11
CA LEU A 69 1.02 7.55 -5.81
C LEU A 69 1.46 8.65 -4.83
N MET A 70 2.74 8.81 -4.66
CA MET A 70 3.41 9.91 -3.95
C MET A 70 3.90 10.95 -4.96
N ILE A 71 2.96 11.50 -5.75
CA ILE A 71 3.22 12.41 -6.87
C ILE A 71 2.30 13.63 -6.80
N THR A 72 2.72 14.72 -7.46
CA THR A 72 2.01 16.01 -7.43
C THR A 72 0.78 16.07 -8.35
N ASN A 73 0.66 15.15 -9.31
CA ASN A 73 -0.34 15.18 -10.38
C ASN A 73 -1.15 13.86 -10.47
N ALA A 74 -1.46 13.26 -9.34
CA ALA A 74 -2.18 11.98 -9.29
C ALA A 74 -3.55 12.05 -10.00
N GLU A 75 -4.29 13.17 -9.85
CA GLU A 75 -5.60 13.38 -10.49
C GLU A 75 -5.53 13.46 -12.03
N GLU A 76 -4.38 13.87 -12.57
CA GLU A 76 -4.19 14.05 -14.00
C GLU A 76 -3.61 12.83 -14.70
N THR A 77 -3.02 11.88 -13.93
CA THR A 77 -2.18 10.81 -14.49
C THR A 77 -2.54 9.41 -14.02
N TRP A 78 -3.55 9.25 -13.16
CA TRP A 78 -3.97 7.95 -12.63
C TRP A 78 -4.30 6.92 -13.72
N ASP A 79 -4.85 7.36 -14.84
CA ASP A 79 -5.24 6.53 -15.99
C ASP A 79 -4.04 5.80 -16.62
N GLN A 80 -2.85 6.44 -16.65
CA GLN A 80 -1.63 5.84 -17.17
C GLN A 80 -1.18 4.61 -16.34
N TYR A 81 -1.47 4.62 -15.04
CA TYR A 81 -1.18 3.50 -14.14
C TYR A 81 -2.19 2.36 -14.31
N VAL A 82 -3.47 2.69 -14.44
CA VAL A 82 -4.52 1.71 -14.79
C VAL A 82 -4.22 1.07 -16.13
N ASP A 83 -3.88 1.85 -17.15
CA ASP A 83 -3.46 1.36 -18.47
C ASP A 83 -2.19 0.50 -18.41
N ALA A 84 -1.31 0.73 -17.42
CA ALA A 84 -0.15 -0.10 -17.18
C ALA A 84 -0.48 -1.45 -16.51
N GLY A 85 -1.71 -1.64 -16.04
CA GLY A 85 -2.21 -2.89 -15.52
C GLY A 85 -2.23 -2.98 -13.99
N VAL A 86 -2.33 -1.87 -13.27
CA VAL A 86 -2.59 -1.93 -11.82
C VAL A 86 -4.06 -2.29 -11.58
N ASP A 87 -4.31 -3.01 -10.49
CA ASP A 87 -5.66 -3.36 -10.04
C ASP A 87 -6.23 -2.28 -9.12
N MET A 88 -5.36 -1.53 -8.41
CA MET A 88 -5.74 -0.50 -7.46
C MET A 88 -4.79 0.70 -7.56
N VAL A 89 -5.37 1.91 -7.55
CA VAL A 89 -4.62 3.16 -7.37
C VAL A 89 -4.88 3.70 -5.96
N ILE A 90 -3.80 3.96 -5.22
CA ILE A 90 -3.83 4.51 -3.87
C ILE A 90 -3.22 5.92 -3.93
N ALA A 91 -4.04 6.96 -3.77
CA ALA A 91 -3.61 8.36 -3.81
C ALA A 91 -3.67 9.01 -2.43
N HIS A 92 -2.80 9.98 -2.20
CA HIS A 92 -2.77 10.74 -0.96
C HIS A 92 -3.91 11.74 -0.89
N ILE A 93 -4.63 11.77 0.25
CA ILE A 93 -5.67 12.78 0.51
C ILE A 93 -5.10 14.21 0.45
N GLU A 94 -3.81 14.36 0.75
CA GLU A 94 -3.10 15.63 0.73
C GLU A 94 -2.65 16.07 -0.68
N ALA A 95 -2.80 15.21 -1.70
CA ALA A 95 -2.33 15.45 -3.08
C ALA A 95 -3.48 15.51 -4.10
N VAL A 96 -4.72 15.36 -3.66
CA VAL A 96 -5.92 15.28 -4.52
C VAL A 96 -6.94 16.31 -4.06
N ASP A 97 -7.37 17.17 -4.96
CA ASP A 97 -8.33 18.24 -4.66
C ASP A 97 -9.78 17.72 -4.65
N ASP A 98 -10.15 16.84 -5.60
CA ASP A 98 -11.49 16.22 -5.68
C ASP A 98 -11.43 14.69 -5.57
N PHE A 99 -11.24 14.19 -4.36
CA PHE A 99 -11.13 12.76 -4.10
C PHE A 99 -12.39 11.95 -4.52
N PRO A 100 -13.62 12.42 -4.28
CA PRO A 100 -14.83 11.75 -4.79
C PRO A 100 -14.84 11.58 -6.32
N ALA A 101 -14.39 12.59 -7.08
CA ALA A 101 -14.28 12.49 -8.53
C ALA A 101 -13.24 11.45 -8.95
N LEU A 102 -12.08 11.40 -8.28
CA LEU A 102 -11.04 10.40 -8.54
C LEU A 102 -11.55 8.98 -8.27
N ILE A 103 -12.25 8.74 -7.15
CA ILE A 103 -12.86 7.44 -6.85
C ILE A 103 -13.80 7.01 -7.98
N ALA A 104 -14.71 7.90 -8.38
CA ALA A 104 -15.67 7.61 -9.45
C ALA A 104 -14.97 7.30 -10.79
N ALA A 105 -13.89 8.02 -11.11
CA ALA A 105 -13.11 7.82 -12.32
C ALA A 105 -12.40 6.45 -12.32
N LEU A 106 -11.74 6.09 -11.20
CA LEU A 106 -11.08 4.79 -11.03
C LEU A 106 -12.07 3.63 -11.17
N HIS A 107 -13.21 3.69 -10.47
CA HIS A 107 -14.27 2.68 -10.59
C HIS A 107 -14.83 2.60 -12.02
N GLY A 108 -15.00 3.76 -12.68
CA GLY A 108 -15.44 3.83 -14.08
C GLY A 108 -14.46 3.17 -15.05
N ALA A 109 -13.18 3.14 -14.73
CA ALA A 109 -12.12 2.45 -15.48
C ALA A 109 -11.94 0.97 -15.07
N GLY A 110 -12.69 0.49 -14.07
CA GLY A 110 -12.59 -0.89 -13.58
C GLY A 110 -11.45 -1.13 -12.58
N ALA A 111 -10.81 -0.08 -12.09
CA ALA A 111 -9.78 -0.16 -11.06
C ALA A 111 -10.37 0.09 -9.67
N GLN A 112 -9.73 -0.45 -8.64
CA GLN A 112 -10.06 -0.17 -7.24
C GLN A 112 -9.47 1.18 -6.80
N ALA A 113 -10.17 1.87 -5.88
CA ALA A 113 -9.79 3.17 -5.36
C ALA A 113 -9.33 3.07 -3.90
N GLY A 114 -8.05 3.41 -3.66
CA GLY A 114 -7.47 3.53 -2.33
C GLY A 114 -7.19 4.98 -1.96
N CYS A 115 -7.38 5.32 -0.70
CA CYS A 115 -6.99 6.60 -0.13
C CYS A 115 -5.90 6.40 0.92
N VAL A 116 -4.81 7.14 0.82
CA VAL A 116 -3.72 7.13 1.81
C VAL A 116 -3.61 8.47 2.52
N LEU A 117 -3.19 8.44 3.78
CA LEU A 117 -2.95 9.65 4.56
C LEU A 117 -1.65 9.56 5.35
N ASN A 118 -0.99 10.71 5.46
CA ASN A 118 0.25 10.88 6.21
C ASN A 118 0.06 10.66 7.73
N PRO A 119 1.15 10.38 8.49
CA PRO A 119 1.06 10.22 9.95
C PRO A 119 0.45 11.44 10.65
N ALA A 120 0.70 12.65 10.17
CA ALA A 120 0.18 13.89 10.77
C ALA A 120 -1.26 14.22 10.36
N THR A 121 -1.79 13.66 9.27
CA THR A 121 -3.12 13.97 8.75
C THR A 121 -4.22 13.29 9.59
N PRO A 122 -5.23 14.02 10.06
CA PRO A 122 -6.32 13.46 10.85
C PRO A 122 -7.19 12.47 10.06
N ALA A 123 -7.68 11.40 10.72
CA ALA A 123 -8.54 10.40 10.10
C ALA A 123 -9.85 11.00 9.57
N GLU A 124 -10.33 12.07 10.20
CA GLU A 124 -11.57 12.79 9.88
C GLU A 124 -11.61 13.31 8.44
N GLN A 125 -10.45 13.48 7.79
CA GLN A 125 -10.40 13.89 6.38
C GLN A 125 -10.77 12.75 5.43
N VAL A 126 -10.54 11.49 5.82
CA VAL A 126 -10.78 10.31 4.98
C VAL A 126 -12.04 9.56 5.39
N LEU A 127 -12.45 9.60 6.67
CA LEU A 127 -13.64 8.91 7.16
C LEU A 127 -14.91 9.15 6.30
N PRO A 128 -15.20 10.36 5.80
CA PRO A 128 -16.38 10.59 4.94
C PRO A 128 -16.33 9.86 3.59
N LEU A 129 -15.13 9.45 3.13
CA LEU A 129 -14.92 8.78 1.84
C LEU A 129 -15.07 7.25 1.95
N LEU A 130 -15.07 6.68 3.17
CA LEU A 130 -15.09 5.23 3.40
C LEU A 130 -16.18 4.48 2.63
N PRO A 131 -17.43 5.00 2.47
CA PRO A 131 -18.48 4.28 1.75
C PRO A 131 -18.14 3.95 0.29
N ASP A 132 -17.25 4.74 -0.31
CA ASP A 132 -16.90 4.62 -1.72
C ASP A 132 -15.47 4.04 -1.93
N LEU A 133 -14.66 3.93 -0.86
CA LEU A 133 -13.30 3.41 -0.93
C LEU A 133 -13.23 1.88 -0.86
N ASP A 134 -12.33 1.30 -1.64
CA ASP A 134 -11.94 -0.12 -1.55
C ASP A 134 -10.88 -0.36 -0.48
N LEU A 135 -10.02 0.66 -0.24
CA LEU A 135 -8.92 0.56 0.70
C LEU A 135 -8.59 1.92 1.34
N VAL A 136 -8.25 1.90 2.63
CA VAL A 136 -7.56 3.00 3.32
C VAL A 136 -6.17 2.54 3.71
N LEU A 137 -5.15 3.31 3.32
CA LEU A 137 -3.76 3.11 3.71
C LEU A 137 -3.35 4.15 4.76
N VAL A 138 -2.91 3.69 5.92
CA VAL A 138 -2.34 4.56 6.96
C VAL A 138 -0.82 4.52 6.88
N MET A 139 -0.20 5.67 6.60
CA MET A 139 1.26 5.78 6.69
C MET A 139 1.71 5.75 8.14
N SER A 140 2.65 4.86 8.47
CA SER A 140 3.33 4.78 9.77
C SER A 140 4.78 5.27 9.71
N VAL A 141 5.14 5.95 8.64
CA VAL A 141 6.38 6.71 8.44
C VAL A 141 6.07 7.94 7.59
N VAL A 142 6.98 8.92 7.56
CA VAL A 142 6.88 10.02 6.57
C VAL A 142 7.24 9.45 5.19
N PRO A 143 6.36 9.60 4.17
CA PRO A 143 6.63 9.09 2.84
C PRO A 143 7.93 9.58 2.22
N GLY A 144 8.55 8.76 1.33
CA GLY A 144 9.67 9.20 0.52
C GLY A 144 10.91 8.30 0.53
N LYS A 145 11.06 7.36 1.47
CA LYS A 145 12.17 6.39 1.49
C LYS A 145 11.84 5.14 2.28
N GLY A 146 12.39 4.02 1.86
CA GLY A 146 12.31 2.77 2.60
C GLY A 146 13.17 2.73 3.87
N GLY A 147 13.00 1.68 4.67
CA GLY A 147 13.86 1.35 5.82
C GLY A 147 13.70 2.24 7.05
N GLN A 148 12.65 3.05 7.14
CA GLN A 148 12.38 3.93 8.27
C GLN A 148 11.85 3.15 9.49
N SER A 149 11.96 3.78 10.68
CA SER A 149 11.39 3.24 11.91
C SER A 149 9.88 3.46 11.97
N PHE A 150 9.17 2.45 12.39
CA PHE A 150 7.73 2.48 12.61
C PHE A 150 7.32 3.55 13.63
N MET A 151 6.25 4.28 13.36
CA MET A 151 5.69 5.32 14.22
C MET A 151 4.43 4.80 14.94
N PRO A 152 4.52 4.33 16.21
CA PRO A 152 3.36 3.76 16.91
C PRO A 152 2.25 4.79 17.21
N GLY A 153 2.54 6.07 17.11
CA GLY A 153 1.56 7.16 17.31
C GLY A 153 0.37 7.14 16.36
N VAL A 154 0.40 6.31 15.30
CA VAL A 154 -0.73 6.14 14.36
C VAL A 154 -1.80 5.16 14.85
N GLU A 155 -1.60 4.45 15.99
CA GLU A 155 -2.56 3.48 16.53
C GLU A 155 -3.98 4.02 16.62
N GLY A 156 -4.14 5.20 17.23
CA GLY A 156 -5.47 5.81 17.42
C GLY A 156 -6.20 6.01 16.08
N LYS A 157 -5.47 6.39 15.03
CA LYS A 157 -5.98 6.56 13.68
C LYS A 157 -6.41 5.22 13.06
N VAL A 158 -5.56 4.20 13.16
CA VAL A 158 -5.86 2.85 12.67
C VAL A 158 -7.14 2.31 13.33
N ARG A 159 -7.23 2.38 14.66
CA ARG A 159 -8.41 1.93 15.40
C ARG A 159 -9.68 2.71 15.04
N ALA A 160 -9.57 4.01 14.75
CA ALA A 160 -10.70 4.81 14.30
C ALA A 160 -11.24 4.34 12.95
N PHE A 161 -10.35 4.06 11.99
CA PHE A 161 -10.75 3.47 10.70
C PHE A 161 -11.35 2.08 10.89
N ARG A 162 -10.72 1.20 11.67
CA ARG A 162 -11.26 -0.15 11.91
C ARG A 162 -12.70 -0.07 12.47
N ALA A 163 -12.92 0.73 13.49
CA ALA A 163 -14.25 0.91 14.07
C ALA A 163 -15.28 1.46 13.05
N ALA A 164 -14.88 2.41 12.21
CA ALA A 164 -15.76 2.97 11.19
C ALA A 164 -16.09 1.95 10.09
N ILE A 165 -15.10 1.16 9.62
CA ILE A 165 -15.28 0.10 8.64
C ILE A 165 -16.21 -0.99 9.21
N ASP A 166 -15.99 -1.42 10.46
CA ASP A 166 -16.82 -2.45 11.09
C ASP A 166 -18.28 -1.98 11.25
N ALA A 167 -18.47 -0.71 11.62
CA ALA A 167 -19.81 -0.10 11.71
C ALA A 167 -20.49 -0.02 10.33
N GLN A 168 -19.74 0.33 9.27
CA GLN A 168 -20.24 0.35 7.89
C GLN A 168 -20.69 -1.04 7.44
N VAL A 169 -19.88 -2.07 7.66
CA VAL A 169 -20.20 -3.46 7.32
C VAL A 169 -21.41 -3.95 8.12
N ALA A 170 -21.47 -3.66 9.42
CA ALA A 170 -22.63 -3.99 10.27
C ALA A 170 -23.93 -3.34 9.80
N ALA A 171 -23.85 -2.17 9.16
CA ALA A 171 -24.97 -1.47 8.55
C ALA A 171 -25.32 -2.00 7.12
N GLY A 172 -24.66 -3.03 6.64
CA GLY A 172 -24.88 -3.60 5.29
C GLY A 172 -24.14 -2.86 4.17
N GLY A 173 -23.17 -1.98 4.51
CA GLY A 173 -22.30 -1.31 3.55
C GLY A 173 -21.20 -2.23 3.04
N ARG A 174 -20.41 -1.72 2.08
CA ARG A 174 -19.28 -2.45 1.50
C ARG A 174 -18.14 -2.61 2.51
N THR A 175 -17.30 -3.63 2.30
CA THR A 175 -16.06 -3.80 3.05
C THR A 175 -14.97 -2.94 2.43
N THR A 176 -14.30 -2.12 3.25
CA THR A 176 -13.09 -1.38 2.89
C THR A 176 -11.91 -2.05 3.58
N LYS A 177 -10.85 -2.39 2.87
CA LYS A 177 -9.63 -2.94 3.47
C LYS A 177 -8.83 -1.84 4.19
N LEU A 178 -8.24 -2.19 5.33
CA LEU A 178 -7.36 -1.30 6.09
C LEU A 178 -5.91 -1.76 5.97
N MET A 179 -5.09 -0.93 5.35
CA MET A 179 -3.68 -1.21 5.09
C MET A 179 -2.79 -0.28 5.91
N ILE A 180 -1.59 -0.75 6.26
CA ILE A 180 -0.54 0.07 6.89
C ILE A 180 0.74 -0.01 6.09
N ASP A 181 1.43 1.13 5.93
CA ASP A 181 2.75 1.17 5.30
C ASP A 181 3.75 1.97 6.15
N GLY A 182 4.90 1.36 6.35
CA GLY A 182 6.06 1.97 6.98
C GLY A 182 6.60 1.23 8.19
N GLY A 183 7.81 0.71 8.07
CA GLY A 183 8.57 0.17 9.19
C GLY A 183 8.06 -1.13 9.81
N ILE A 184 7.16 -1.85 9.16
CA ILE A 184 6.67 -3.15 9.63
C ILE A 184 7.77 -4.20 9.47
N LYS A 185 7.95 -5.00 10.52
CA LYS A 185 8.90 -6.12 10.64
C LYS A 185 8.33 -7.19 11.59
N HIS A 186 8.98 -8.36 11.67
CA HIS A 186 8.55 -9.46 12.52
C HIS A 186 8.24 -9.06 13.98
N HIS A 187 8.97 -8.13 14.56
CA HIS A 187 8.82 -7.76 15.98
C HIS A 187 7.65 -6.78 16.26
N ASN A 188 7.01 -6.20 15.24
CA ASN A 188 5.87 -5.29 15.41
C ASN A 188 4.66 -5.66 14.54
N ALA A 189 4.73 -6.74 13.78
CA ALA A 189 3.64 -7.21 12.93
C ALA A 189 2.41 -7.63 13.74
N ALA A 190 2.59 -8.38 14.84
CA ALA A 190 1.51 -8.78 15.73
C ALA A 190 0.78 -7.56 16.32
N MET A 191 1.51 -6.54 16.77
CA MET A 191 0.94 -5.30 17.27
C MET A 191 0.06 -4.59 16.21
N ALA A 192 0.52 -4.53 14.96
CA ALA A 192 -0.26 -3.94 13.88
C ALA A 192 -1.54 -4.75 13.57
N ALA A 193 -1.44 -6.08 13.64
CA ALA A 193 -2.59 -6.96 13.50
C ALA A 193 -3.63 -6.77 14.61
N GLU A 194 -3.19 -6.58 15.87
CA GLU A 194 -4.07 -6.28 17.01
C GLU A 194 -4.82 -4.95 16.86
N TRP A 195 -4.29 -4.02 16.09
CA TRP A 195 -4.97 -2.76 15.80
C TRP A 195 -6.11 -2.92 14.77
N GLY A 196 -6.19 -4.10 14.13
CA GLY A 196 -7.23 -4.43 13.15
C GLY A 196 -6.82 -4.15 11.71
N ILE A 197 -5.51 -4.17 11.40
CA ILE A 197 -4.98 -4.06 10.05
C ILE A 197 -5.28 -5.34 9.26
N ASP A 198 -5.80 -5.19 8.04
CA ASP A 198 -6.04 -6.29 7.12
C ASP A 198 -4.77 -6.64 6.32
N ILE A 199 -4.01 -5.60 5.88
CA ILE A 199 -2.83 -5.75 5.01
C ILE A 199 -1.67 -4.90 5.55
N ALA A 200 -0.47 -5.47 5.63
CA ALA A 200 0.75 -4.73 5.96
C ALA A 200 1.74 -4.70 4.80
N VAL A 201 2.15 -3.49 4.42
CA VAL A 201 3.24 -3.28 3.46
C VAL A 201 4.58 -3.48 4.16
N VAL A 202 5.38 -4.41 3.64
CA VAL A 202 6.68 -4.75 4.20
C VAL A 202 7.78 -4.61 3.14
N GLY A 203 8.62 -3.60 3.26
CA GLY A 203 9.79 -3.41 2.41
C GLY A 203 11.01 -4.18 2.96
N SER A 204 11.91 -3.49 3.64
CA SER A 204 13.18 -4.04 4.16
C SER A 204 13.03 -5.15 5.23
N GLY A 205 11.84 -5.37 5.75
CA GLY A 205 11.52 -6.52 6.59
C GLY A 205 11.44 -7.81 5.80
N LEU A 206 11.06 -7.73 4.52
CA LEU A 206 10.83 -8.87 3.63
C LEU A 206 11.94 -8.98 2.58
N ILE A 207 12.25 -7.90 1.87
CA ILE A 207 13.28 -7.86 0.81
C ILE A 207 14.55 -7.26 1.40
N ASN A 208 15.55 -8.09 1.68
CA ASN A 208 16.84 -7.69 2.28
C ASN A 208 17.92 -8.75 2.04
N ASP A 209 19.18 -8.43 2.36
CA ASP A 209 20.35 -9.30 2.17
C ASP A 209 20.54 -10.36 3.28
N ARG A 210 19.59 -10.52 4.21
CA ARG A 210 19.76 -11.37 5.40
C ARG A 210 19.19 -12.78 5.23
N GLY A 211 18.29 -12.99 4.27
CA GLY A 211 17.66 -14.28 4.01
C GLY A 211 16.74 -14.23 2.80
N ALA A 212 16.30 -15.39 2.34
CA ALA A 212 15.31 -15.51 1.28
C ALA A 212 13.96 -14.88 1.68
N ILE A 213 13.19 -14.41 0.71
CA ILE A 213 11.87 -13.81 0.93
C ILE A 213 10.96 -14.78 1.71
N ALA A 214 10.98 -16.06 1.37
CA ALA A 214 10.19 -17.08 2.06
C ALA A 214 10.54 -17.22 3.56
N GLU A 215 11.83 -17.13 3.92
CA GLU A 215 12.28 -17.16 5.32
C GLU A 215 11.84 -15.93 6.09
N ASN A 216 11.98 -14.75 5.48
CA ASN A 216 11.57 -13.48 6.06
C ASN A 216 10.04 -13.43 6.23
N LEU A 217 9.28 -13.92 5.24
CA LEU A 217 7.82 -14.02 5.31
C LEU A 217 7.39 -14.96 6.44
N ALA A 218 8.01 -16.15 6.53
CA ALA A 218 7.72 -17.11 7.60
C ALA A 218 7.98 -16.52 8.99
N ALA A 219 9.06 -15.74 9.17
CA ALA A 219 9.34 -15.07 10.45
C ALA A 219 8.27 -14.04 10.82
N ILE A 220 7.70 -13.32 9.83
CA ILE A 220 6.62 -12.36 10.07
C ILE A 220 5.31 -13.07 10.37
N THR A 221 4.94 -14.10 9.59
CA THR A 221 3.70 -14.86 9.79
C THR A 221 3.69 -15.63 11.10
N THR A 222 4.82 -16.22 11.52
CA THR A 222 4.94 -16.85 12.84
C THR A 222 4.66 -15.86 13.97
N ALA A 223 5.16 -14.62 13.85
CA ALA A 223 4.90 -13.58 14.85
C ALA A 223 3.43 -13.11 14.88
N LEU A 224 2.63 -13.41 13.85
CA LEU A 224 1.19 -13.14 13.83
C LEU A 224 0.36 -14.21 14.56
N ASP A 225 0.93 -15.40 14.72
CA ASP A 225 0.26 -16.55 15.34
C ASP A 225 0.55 -16.67 16.86
N GLU A 226 1.50 -15.88 17.38
CA GLU A 226 1.88 -15.81 18.81
C GLU A 226 1.00 -14.79 19.59
#